data_d336cf3d065f681bedd27681f0c8d3d0
#
_entry.id   d336cf3d065f681bedd27681f0c8d3d0
#
_cell.length_a   1.000
_cell.length_b   1.000
_cell.length_c   1.000
_cell.angle_alpha   90.00
_cell.angle_beta   90.00
_cell.angle_gamma   90.00
#
_symmetry.space_group_name_H-M   'P 1'
#
loop_
_entity.id
_entity.type
_entity.pdbx_description
1 polymer ?
#
loop_
_entity_poly.entity_id
_entity_poly.type
_entity_poly.pdbx_seq_one_letter_code
_entity_poly.pdbx_strand_id
1 'polypeptide(L)'
;MKLIEIASNQNQRYKSWLKALEGRGIKKNGEAIFAGKIFLRETLELFPGRVLGILARKTEEVLSFISDKTNTSTPPVYILPKELFANLDIYGTDAPLLLISAPEPEAWPENLEPGLTLFLPFQNPINLGTIIRSAAAMGASVVVLKEAANIYHPKTLRAAGPAIFQTKIWRGPDLPGLAKLIQETEFSHLPIFALSPRGENLFKFKFPTTLGLLAGPEGPGLDDTWPAANRLSIPMQAGVESLNAAAAVDMAMGCLFASWQK
;
A
#
# COMPACT_ATOMS: atom_id res chain seq x y z
N MET A 1 -13.31 -20.67 18.87
CA MET A 1 -13.05 -20.62 17.40
C MET A 1 -14.29 -21.12 16.68
N LYS A 2 -14.85 -20.36 15.72
CA LYS A 2 -16.02 -20.75 14.89
C LYS A 2 -15.52 -21.35 13.59
N LEU A 3 -15.87 -22.61 13.30
CA LEU A 3 -15.55 -23.29 12.04
C LEU A 3 -16.73 -23.19 11.05
N ILE A 4 -16.43 -22.90 9.79
CA ILE A 4 -17.39 -22.77 8.71
C ILE A 4 -16.87 -23.53 7.50
N GLU A 5 -17.59 -24.50 7.02
CA GLU A 5 -17.21 -25.26 5.83
C GLU A 5 -17.72 -24.59 4.55
N ILE A 6 -16.88 -24.52 3.54
CA ILE A 6 -17.18 -24.03 2.19
C ILE A 6 -16.91 -25.17 1.21
N ALA A 7 -17.90 -25.99 0.96
CA ALA A 7 -17.77 -27.21 0.15
C ALA A 7 -17.97 -27.01 -1.37
N SER A 8 -18.52 -25.87 -1.79
CA SER A 8 -18.92 -25.68 -3.19
C SER A 8 -18.40 -24.36 -3.77
N ASN A 9 -17.97 -24.40 -5.03
CA ASN A 9 -17.63 -23.22 -5.82
C ASN A 9 -18.84 -22.32 -6.13
N GLN A 10 -20.06 -22.81 -5.89
CA GLN A 10 -21.31 -22.04 -6.02
C GLN A 10 -21.59 -21.16 -4.79
N ASN A 11 -20.86 -21.37 -3.69
CA ASN A 11 -21.01 -20.56 -2.49
C ASN A 11 -20.77 -19.07 -2.78
N GLN A 12 -21.69 -18.21 -2.39
CA GLN A 12 -21.65 -16.78 -2.69
C GLN A 12 -20.41 -16.08 -2.07
N ARG A 13 -20.00 -16.52 -0.88
CA ARG A 13 -18.82 -16.00 -0.21
C ARG A 13 -17.54 -16.36 -0.94
N TYR A 14 -17.44 -17.61 -1.39
CA TYR A 14 -16.31 -18.07 -2.20
C TYR A 14 -16.20 -17.29 -3.52
N LYS A 15 -17.34 -17.10 -4.22
CA LYS A 15 -17.37 -16.27 -5.44
C LYS A 15 -16.94 -14.81 -5.19
N SER A 16 -17.28 -14.28 -4.02
CA SER A 16 -16.85 -12.95 -3.60
C SER A 16 -15.32 -12.87 -3.42
N TRP A 17 -14.73 -13.89 -2.79
CA TRP A 17 -13.29 -13.95 -2.59
C TRP A 17 -12.51 -14.07 -3.90
N LEU A 18 -12.98 -14.86 -4.85
CA LEU A 18 -12.38 -14.93 -6.20
C LEU A 18 -12.37 -13.55 -6.89
N LYS A 19 -13.48 -12.80 -6.79
CA LYS A 19 -13.55 -11.43 -7.35
C LYS A 19 -12.60 -10.47 -6.63
N ALA A 20 -12.37 -10.66 -5.34
CA ALA A 20 -11.42 -9.85 -4.57
C ALA A 20 -9.98 -10.05 -5.07
N LEU A 21 -9.59 -11.24 -5.51
CA LEU A 21 -8.28 -11.50 -6.12
C LEU A 21 -8.04 -10.71 -7.41
N GLU A 22 -9.09 -10.43 -8.16
CA GLU A 22 -9.05 -9.62 -9.39
C GLU A 22 -9.10 -8.09 -9.10
N GLY A 23 -9.20 -7.68 -7.85
CA GLY A 23 -9.35 -6.28 -7.46
C GLY A 23 -10.77 -5.72 -7.56
N ARG A 24 -11.63 -6.29 -8.41
CA ARG A 24 -13.00 -5.81 -8.66
C ARG A 24 -13.94 -6.01 -7.47
N GLY A 25 -13.72 -7.06 -6.69
CA GLY A 25 -14.56 -7.42 -5.53
C GLY A 25 -14.21 -6.62 -4.27
N ILE A 26 -12.99 -6.11 -4.16
CA ILE A 26 -12.48 -5.47 -2.94
C ILE A 26 -13.35 -4.27 -2.56
N LYS A 27 -13.50 -3.33 -3.48
CA LYS A 27 -14.30 -2.10 -3.25
C LYS A 27 -15.77 -2.40 -2.92
N LYS A 28 -16.35 -3.41 -3.56
CA LYS A 28 -17.76 -3.76 -3.36
C LYS A 28 -18.03 -4.40 -2.01
N ASN A 29 -17.12 -5.25 -1.55
CA ASN A 29 -17.33 -6.09 -0.37
C ASN A 29 -16.57 -5.58 0.87
N GLY A 30 -15.63 -4.67 0.70
CA GLY A 30 -14.77 -4.17 1.79
C GLY A 30 -13.85 -5.26 2.37
N GLU A 31 -13.57 -6.31 1.57
CA GLU A 31 -12.77 -7.47 1.99
C GLU A 31 -11.66 -7.73 0.98
N ALA A 32 -10.50 -8.18 1.46
CA ALA A 32 -9.38 -8.63 0.63
C ALA A 32 -8.75 -9.90 1.18
N ILE A 33 -8.03 -10.63 0.32
CA ILE A 33 -7.28 -11.81 0.71
C ILE A 33 -5.82 -11.44 0.88
N PHE A 34 -5.28 -11.74 2.05
CA PHE A 34 -3.90 -11.50 2.41
C PHE A 34 -3.15 -12.80 2.58
N ALA A 35 -2.17 -13.05 1.71
CA ALA A 35 -1.38 -14.27 1.65
C ALA A 35 0.05 -14.03 2.13
N GLY A 36 0.58 -14.96 2.93
CA GLY A 36 1.97 -14.92 3.38
C GLY A 36 2.14 -15.52 4.77
N LYS A 37 2.84 -16.65 4.85
CA LYS A 37 3.03 -17.40 6.10
C LYS A 37 3.60 -16.57 7.25
N ILE A 38 4.58 -15.70 6.96
CA ILE A 38 5.20 -14.81 7.95
C ILE A 38 4.20 -13.73 8.37
N PHE A 39 3.50 -13.12 7.41
CA PHE A 39 2.57 -12.03 7.64
C PHE A 39 1.32 -12.45 8.41
N LEU A 40 0.92 -13.72 8.31
CA LEU A 40 -0.27 -14.24 8.99
C LEU A 40 -0.13 -14.09 10.51
N ARG A 41 0.98 -14.55 11.10
CA ARG A 41 1.21 -14.44 12.54
C ARG A 41 1.28 -12.97 12.96
N GLU A 42 2.11 -12.18 12.29
CA GLU A 42 2.28 -10.76 12.60
C GLU A 42 0.95 -9.99 12.53
N THR A 43 0.12 -10.27 11.50
CA THR A 43 -1.18 -9.61 11.36
C THR A 43 -2.16 -10.02 12.48
N LEU A 44 -2.20 -11.30 12.84
CA LEU A 44 -3.06 -11.78 13.93
C LEU A 44 -2.64 -11.22 15.31
N GLU A 45 -1.34 -11.02 15.52
CA GLU A 45 -0.80 -10.50 16.78
C GLU A 45 -0.96 -8.98 16.89
N LEU A 46 -0.59 -8.23 15.85
CA LEU A 46 -0.53 -6.77 15.90
C LEU A 46 -1.81 -6.07 15.42
N PHE A 47 -2.56 -6.71 14.52
CA PHE A 47 -3.74 -6.10 13.89
C PHE A 47 -4.97 -7.03 13.89
N PRO A 48 -5.31 -7.67 15.02
CA PRO A 48 -6.42 -8.63 15.09
C PRO A 48 -7.75 -8.02 14.62
N GLY A 49 -7.98 -6.74 14.88
CA GLY A 49 -9.18 -6.02 14.44
C GLY A 49 -9.32 -5.85 12.92
N ARG A 50 -8.25 -6.11 12.16
CA ARG A 50 -8.29 -6.11 10.70
C ARG A 50 -8.65 -7.46 10.11
N VAL A 51 -8.62 -8.54 10.90
CA VAL A 51 -8.85 -9.90 10.41
C VAL A 51 -10.32 -10.28 10.55
N LEU A 52 -10.97 -10.50 9.41
CA LEU A 52 -12.38 -10.91 9.31
C LEU A 52 -12.55 -12.43 9.30
N GLY A 53 -11.48 -13.18 8.98
CA GLY A 53 -11.52 -14.63 8.94
C GLY A 53 -10.19 -15.23 8.49
N ILE A 54 -10.06 -16.53 8.66
CA ILE A 54 -8.92 -17.33 8.21
C ILE A 54 -9.43 -18.37 7.23
N LEU A 55 -8.79 -18.51 6.08
CA LEU A 55 -9.11 -19.51 5.06
C LEU A 55 -8.04 -20.61 5.14
N ALA A 56 -8.45 -21.86 5.30
CA ALA A 56 -7.54 -22.98 5.45
C ALA A 56 -8.12 -24.26 4.82
N ARG A 57 -7.30 -25.28 4.64
CA ARG A 57 -7.72 -26.60 4.17
C ARG A 57 -8.08 -27.52 5.36
N LYS A 58 -7.41 -27.31 6.49
CA LYS A 58 -7.58 -28.09 7.71
C LYS A 58 -7.46 -27.21 8.95
N THR A 59 -8.13 -27.59 10.01
CA THR A 59 -8.09 -26.86 11.28
C THR A 59 -6.71 -26.85 11.91
N GLU A 60 -5.94 -27.94 11.78
CA GLU A 60 -4.60 -28.09 12.34
C GLU A 60 -3.61 -27.06 11.77
N GLU A 61 -3.79 -26.67 10.49
CA GLU A 61 -2.98 -25.63 9.87
C GLU A 61 -3.14 -24.28 10.59
N VAL A 62 -4.35 -23.97 11.05
CA VAL A 62 -4.65 -22.72 11.75
C VAL A 62 -4.12 -22.72 13.19
N LEU A 63 -4.25 -23.84 13.88
CA LEU A 63 -3.81 -23.94 15.28
C LEU A 63 -2.31 -23.65 15.47
N SER A 64 -1.50 -23.93 14.46
CA SER A 64 -0.06 -23.62 14.49
C SER A 64 0.27 -22.12 14.46
N PHE A 65 -0.70 -21.27 14.09
CA PHE A 65 -0.53 -19.82 13.99
C PHE A 65 -1.25 -19.04 15.07
N ILE A 66 -2.26 -19.65 15.71
CA ILE A 66 -2.97 -19.03 16.83
C ILE A 66 -2.21 -19.38 18.11
N SER A 67 -1.57 -18.40 18.73
CA SER A 67 -0.95 -18.60 20.04
C SER A 67 -2.03 -18.55 21.13
N ASP A 68 -1.86 -19.37 22.19
CA ASP A 68 -2.73 -19.36 23.39
C ASP A 68 -2.76 -18.00 24.12
N LYS A 69 -1.91 -17.07 23.71
CA LYS A 69 -1.76 -15.73 24.30
C LYS A 69 -2.65 -14.65 23.70
N THR A 70 -3.41 -14.93 22.66
CA THR A 70 -4.31 -13.92 22.08
C THR A 70 -5.58 -13.82 22.94
N ASN A 71 -5.63 -12.81 23.80
CA ASN A 71 -6.84 -12.40 24.56
C ASN A 71 -7.97 -11.88 23.66
N THR A 72 -7.83 -11.94 22.35
CA THR A 72 -8.83 -11.50 21.37
C THR A 72 -9.64 -12.68 20.87
N SER A 73 -10.92 -12.46 20.60
CA SER A 73 -11.79 -13.48 20.03
C SER A 73 -11.21 -13.97 18.68
N THR A 74 -10.91 -15.27 18.60
CA THR A 74 -10.42 -15.89 17.38
C THR A 74 -11.37 -15.63 16.21
N PRO A 75 -10.90 -15.09 15.07
CA PRO A 75 -11.74 -14.87 13.91
C PRO A 75 -12.31 -16.21 13.38
N PRO A 76 -13.45 -16.20 12.66
CA PRO A 76 -14.00 -17.40 12.06
C PRO A 76 -13.01 -18.04 11.10
N VAL A 77 -12.96 -19.37 11.12
CA VAL A 77 -12.10 -20.16 10.23
C VAL A 77 -12.96 -20.83 9.18
N TYR A 78 -12.65 -20.60 7.93
CA TYR A 78 -13.30 -21.20 6.76
C TYR A 78 -12.47 -22.36 6.25
N ILE A 79 -13.03 -23.56 6.28
CA ILE A 79 -12.38 -24.77 5.78
C ILE A 79 -12.85 -25.02 4.34
N LEU A 80 -11.87 -25.12 3.44
CA LEU A 80 -12.10 -25.31 2.01
C LEU A 80 -11.44 -26.61 1.52
N PRO A 81 -12.07 -27.33 0.59
CA PRO A 81 -11.40 -28.40 -0.16
C PRO A 81 -10.13 -27.86 -0.85
N LYS A 82 -9.16 -28.76 -1.03
CA LYS A 82 -7.84 -28.43 -1.62
C LYS A 82 -7.97 -27.64 -2.93
N GLU A 83 -8.88 -28.04 -3.81
CA GLU A 83 -9.07 -27.40 -5.12
C GLU A 83 -9.60 -25.96 -4.98
N LEU A 84 -10.58 -25.73 -4.11
CA LEU A 84 -11.12 -24.41 -3.87
C LEU A 84 -10.09 -23.50 -3.19
N PHE A 85 -9.33 -24.05 -2.26
CA PHE A 85 -8.27 -23.31 -1.59
C PHE A 85 -7.17 -22.89 -2.57
N ALA A 86 -6.71 -23.79 -3.44
CA ALA A 86 -5.68 -23.52 -4.43
C ALA A 86 -6.01 -22.35 -5.38
N ASN A 87 -7.31 -22.17 -5.71
CA ASN A 87 -7.73 -21.03 -6.53
C ASN A 87 -7.63 -19.68 -5.78
N LEU A 88 -7.61 -19.70 -4.44
CA LEU A 88 -7.45 -18.49 -3.62
C LEU A 88 -5.99 -18.24 -3.26
N ASP A 89 -5.18 -19.29 -3.11
CA ASP A 89 -3.74 -19.19 -2.84
C ASP A 89 -2.94 -18.97 -4.14
N ILE A 90 -3.19 -17.84 -4.80
CA ILE A 90 -2.57 -17.48 -6.10
C ILE A 90 -1.04 -17.42 -6.06
N TYR A 91 -0.45 -17.47 -4.88
CA TYR A 91 1.01 -17.44 -4.70
C TYR A 91 1.59 -18.80 -4.33
N GLY A 92 0.77 -19.84 -4.18
CA GLY A 92 1.23 -21.17 -3.78
C GLY A 92 1.97 -21.16 -2.44
N THR A 93 1.47 -20.40 -1.48
CA THR A 93 2.11 -20.27 -0.15
C THR A 93 1.99 -21.55 0.67
N ASP A 94 1.02 -22.38 0.31
CA ASP A 94 0.62 -23.60 1.00
C ASP A 94 0.39 -23.43 2.51
N ALA A 95 -0.04 -22.23 2.87
CA ALA A 95 -0.34 -21.80 4.24
C ALA A 95 -1.72 -21.15 4.30
N PRO A 96 -2.36 -21.06 5.47
CA PRO A 96 -3.63 -20.35 5.63
C PRO A 96 -3.56 -18.92 5.09
N LEU A 97 -4.69 -18.43 4.58
CA LEU A 97 -4.84 -17.07 4.09
C LEU A 97 -5.69 -16.26 5.07
N LEU A 98 -5.44 -14.96 5.17
CA LEU A 98 -6.30 -14.07 5.94
C LEU A 98 -7.35 -13.42 5.02
N LEU A 99 -8.57 -13.39 5.48
CA LEU A 99 -9.59 -12.48 5.01
C LEU A 99 -9.49 -11.22 5.86
N ILE A 100 -9.17 -10.10 5.25
CA ILE A 100 -8.95 -8.82 5.95
C ILE A 100 -9.99 -7.78 5.56
N SER A 101 -10.26 -6.85 6.48
CA SER A 101 -11.04 -5.64 6.20
C SER A 101 -10.27 -4.73 5.25
N ALA A 102 -10.94 -4.29 4.20
CA ALA A 102 -10.39 -3.46 3.12
C ALA A 102 -11.27 -2.22 2.87
N PRO A 103 -11.43 -1.32 3.86
CA PRO A 103 -12.22 -0.10 3.69
C PRO A 103 -11.56 0.83 2.68
N GLU A 104 -12.37 1.59 1.93
CA GLU A 104 -11.84 2.65 1.08
C GLU A 104 -11.14 3.69 1.96
N PRO A 105 -9.90 4.14 1.63
CA PRO A 105 -9.25 5.19 2.37
C PRO A 105 -10.09 6.47 2.41
N GLU A 106 -10.07 7.15 3.54
CA GLU A 106 -10.71 8.46 3.68
C GLU A 106 -10.05 9.49 2.76
N ALA A 107 -10.77 10.56 2.44
CA ALA A 107 -10.17 11.69 1.74
C ALA A 107 -9.04 12.30 2.58
N TRP A 108 -7.98 12.75 1.94
CA TRP A 108 -6.89 13.41 2.64
C TRP A 108 -7.38 14.68 3.33
N PRO A 109 -6.90 14.97 4.55
CA PRO A 109 -7.34 16.16 5.28
C PRO A 109 -6.70 17.41 4.69
N GLU A 110 -7.37 18.57 4.86
CA GLU A 110 -6.83 19.88 4.47
C GLU A 110 -5.49 20.17 5.17
N ASN A 111 -5.38 19.78 6.44
CA ASN A 111 -4.17 19.96 7.24
C ASN A 111 -3.51 18.59 7.46
N LEU A 112 -2.40 18.37 6.76
CA LEU A 112 -1.55 17.19 6.96
C LEU A 112 -0.66 17.39 8.20
N GLU A 113 -0.37 16.29 8.88
CA GLU A 113 0.57 16.31 9.99
C GLU A 113 1.98 16.69 9.51
N PRO A 114 2.80 17.33 10.38
CA PRO A 114 4.19 17.59 10.07
C PRO A 114 4.95 16.32 9.66
N GLY A 115 5.93 16.48 8.78
CA GLY A 115 6.77 15.39 8.29
C GLY A 115 6.61 15.13 6.80
N LEU A 116 6.84 13.90 6.39
CA LEU A 116 6.78 13.50 4.99
C LEU A 116 5.41 12.93 4.62
N THR A 117 4.82 13.48 3.57
CA THR A 117 3.65 12.89 2.90
C THR A 117 4.00 12.50 1.48
N LEU A 118 3.80 11.24 1.13
CA LEU A 118 4.05 10.70 -0.20
C LEU A 118 2.77 10.75 -1.04
N PHE A 119 2.83 11.32 -2.24
CA PHE A 119 1.77 11.31 -3.23
C PHE A 119 2.08 10.25 -4.28
N LEU A 120 1.29 9.19 -4.34
CA LEU A 120 1.61 7.99 -5.10
C LEU A 120 0.62 7.74 -6.24
N PRO A 121 1.02 7.95 -7.51
CA PRO A 121 0.22 7.63 -8.70
C PRO A 121 0.46 6.22 -9.23
N PHE A 122 1.13 5.33 -8.51
CA PHE A 122 1.63 4.06 -9.01
C PHE A 122 0.52 3.11 -9.49
N GLN A 123 0.48 2.85 -10.78
CA GLN A 123 -0.41 1.86 -11.39
C GLN A 123 0.09 0.43 -11.16
N ASN A 124 1.41 0.24 -10.99
CA ASN A 124 1.98 -1.05 -10.63
C ASN A 124 1.74 -1.34 -9.14
N PRO A 125 0.95 -2.37 -8.80
CA PRO A 125 0.62 -2.69 -7.41
C PRO A 125 1.83 -3.13 -6.58
N ILE A 126 2.90 -3.64 -7.20
CA ILE A 126 4.14 -4.01 -6.49
C ILE A 126 4.88 -2.75 -6.06
N ASN A 127 5.05 -1.77 -6.95
CA ASN A 127 5.69 -0.51 -6.62
C ASN A 127 4.92 0.22 -5.50
N LEU A 128 3.58 0.27 -5.61
CA LEU A 128 2.72 0.85 -4.58
C LEU A 128 2.94 0.17 -3.21
N GLY A 129 2.91 -1.16 -3.17
CA GLY A 129 3.08 -1.91 -1.93
C GLY A 129 4.48 -1.74 -1.33
N THR A 130 5.53 -1.72 -2.16
CA THR A 130 6.91 -1.48 -1.73
C THR A 130 7.02 -0.14 -1.01
N ILE A 131 6.48 0.93 -1.60
CA ILE A 131 6.57 2.26 -1.00
C ILE A 131 5.69 2.41 0.24
N ILE A 132 4.52 1.77 0.30
CA ILE A 132 3.73 1.73 1.54
C ILE A 132 4.56 1.11 2.68
N ARG A 133 5.31 0.06 2.41
CA ARG A 133 6.19 -0.57 3.40
C ARG A 133 7.32 0.34 3.84
N SER A 134 7.97 1.01 2.91
CA SER A 134 9.03 1.98 3.22
C SER A 134 8.49 3.18 3.98
N ALA A 135 7.30 3.68 3.62
CA ALA A 135 6.60 4.75 4.33
C ALA A 135 6.33 4.39 5.80
N ALA A 136 5.84 3.17 6.06
CA ALA A 136 5.65 2.68 7.42
C ALA A 136 6.95 2.68 8.22
N ALA A 137 8.03 2.17 7.63
CA ALA A 137 9.34 2.08 8.28
C ALA A 137 9.94 3.45 8.63
N MET A 138 9.59 4.47 7.85
CA MET A 138 10.09 5.84 8.02
C MET A 138 9.07 6.80 8.62
N GLY A 139 7.88 6.33 9.04
CA GLY A 139 6.84 7.17 9.63
C GLY A 139 6.23 8.19 8.67
N ALA A 140 6.33 7.96 7.35
CA ALA A 140 5.72 8.81 6.35
C ALA A 140 4.24 8.49 6.17
N SER A 141 3.44 9.50 5.85
CA SER A 141 2.06 9.36 5.43
C SER A 141 1.96 9.14 3.92
N VAL A 142 0.86 8.56 3.46
CA VAL A 142 0.64 8.25 2.04
C VAL A 142 -0.69 8.81 1.57
N VAL A 143 -0.68 9.53 0.47
CA VAL A 143 -1.85 9.94 -0.30
C VAL A 143 -1.84 9.16 -1.62
N VAL A 144 -2.76 8.22 -1.76
CA VAL A 144 -2.90 7.40 -2.98
C VAL A 144 -3.74 8.18 -3.98
N LEU A 145 -3.14 8.51 -5.13
CA LEU A 145 -3.83 9.25 -6.17
C LEU A 145 -4.80 8.34 -6.93
N LYS A 146 -5.74 8.95 -7.66
CA LYS A 146 -6.83 8.23 -8.34
C LYS A 146 -6.34 7.25 -9.40
N GLU A 147 -5.18 7.51 -10.00
CA GLU A 147 -4.53 6.65 -10.99
C GLU A 147 -3.90 5.40 -10.40
N ALA A 148 -3.64 5.40 -9.10
CA ALA A 148 -2.91 4.32 -8.44
C ALA A 148 -3.69 3.01 -8.41
N ALA A 149 -2.96 1.91 -8.34
CA ALA A 149 -3.52 0.60 -8.08
C ALA A 149 -4.27 0.57 -6.74
N ASN A 150 -5.17 -0.38 -6.58
CA ASN A 150 -5.87 -0.57 -5.31
C ASN A 150 -4.85 -1.03 -4.24
N ILE A 151 -4.84 -0.34 -3.09
CA ILE A 151 -3.93 -0.64 -1.97
C ILE A 151 -4.13 -2.05 -1.40
N TYR A 152 -5.33 -2.61 -1.51
CA TYR A 152 -5.66 -3.97 -1.08
C TYR A 152 -5.57 -5.01 -2.20
N HIS A 153 -5.07 -4.63 -3.38
CA HIS A 153 -4.79 -5.61 -4.44
C HIS A 153 -3.80 -6.68 -3.91
N PRO A 154 -3.97 -7.99 -4.22
CA PRO A 154 -3.11 -9.04 -3.67
C PRO A 154 -1.61 -8.80 -3.85
N LYS A 155 -1.18 -8.25 -4.99
CA LYS A 155 0.23 -7.90 -5.23
C LYS A 155 0.70 -6.73 -4.36
N THR A 156 -0.16 -5.73 -4.12
CA THR A 156 0.15 -4.62 -3.21
C THR A 156 0.29 -5.13 -1.78
N LEU A 157 -0.68 -5.92 -1.31
CA LEU A 157 -0.64 -6.52 0.02
C LEU A 157 0.59 -7.38 0.24
N ARG A 158 0.97 -8.21 -0.77
CA ARG A 158 2.17 -9.03 -0.67
C ARG A 158 3.45 -8.21 -0.57
N ALA A 159 3.55 -7.10 -1.30
CA ALA A 159 4.73 -6.23 -1.24
C ALA A 159 4.78 -5.40 0.05
N ALA A 160 3.64 -4.85 0.47
CA ALA A 160 3.55 -4.03 1.68
C ALA A 160 3.67 -4.86 2.97
N GLY A 161 3.16 -6.10 2.97
CA GLY A 161 3.02 -6.88 4.19
C GLY A 161 2.10 -6.19 5.21
N PRO A 162 2.20 -6.53 6.52
CA PRO A 162 1.41 -5.91 7.58
C PRO A 162 1.65 -4.40 7.75
N ALA A 163 2.72 -3.85 7.18
CA ALA A 163 3.03 -2.42 7.20
C ALA A 163 1.90 -1.55 6.64
N ILE A 164 1.05 -2.10 5.77
CA ILE A 164 -0.13 -1.40 5.26
C ILE A 164 -1.09 -0.96 6.38
N PHE A 165 -1.14 -1.68 7.49
CA PHE A 165 -2.00 -1.35 8.63
C PHE A 165 -1.37 -0.33 9.60
N GLN A 166 -0.07 -0.07 9.46
CA GLN A 166 0.68 0.91 10.26
C GLN A 166 0.74 2.28 9.58
N THR A 167 0.64 2.30 8.25
CA THR A 167 0.75 3.53 7.46
C THR A 167 -0.55 4.31 7.48
N LYS A 168 -0.48 5.61 7.69
CA LYS A 168 -1.61 6.52 7.45
C LYS A 168 -1.79 6.66 5.95
N ILE A 169 -2.90 6.16 5.42
CA ILE A 169 -3.18 6.17 3.98
C ILE A 169 -4.49 6.90 3.73
N TRP A 170 -4.44 7.91 2.86
CA TRP A 170 -5.60 8.66 2.39
C TRP A 170 -5.77 8.53 0.88
N ARG A 171 -6.96 8.85 0.42
CA ARG A 171 -7.29 8.98 -0.99
C ARG A 171 -7.12 10.43 -1.43
N GLY A 172 -6.35 10.64 -2.50
CA GLY A 172 -6.13 11.93 -3.13
C GLY A 172 -6.92 12.15 -4.42
N PRO A 173 -6.74 13.31 -5.06
CA PRO A 173 -7.24 13.61 -6.39
C PRO A 173 -6.51 12.81 -7.46
N ASP A 174 -6.80 13.06 -8.73
CA ASP A 174 -5.94 12.69 -9.85
C ASP A 174 -4.75 13.67 -10.01
N LEU A 175 -3.77 13.30 -10.81
CA LEU A 175 -2.58 14.12 -11.03
C LEU A 175 -2.92 15.55 -11.52
N PRO A 176 -3.82 15.76 -12.50
CA PRO A 176 -4.23 17.11 -12.88
C PRO A 176 -4.91 17.88 -11.74
N GLY A 177 -5.74 17.22 -10.96
CA GLY A 177 -6.38 17.81 -9.78
C GLY A 177 -5.37 18.23 -8.72
N LEU A 178 -4.35 17.39 -8.46
CA LEU A 178 -3.27 17.74 -7.54
C LEU A 178 -2.46 18.95 -8.06
N ALA A 179 -2.11 18.97 -9.34
CA ALA A 179 -1.39 20.10 -9.95
C ALA A 179 -2.17 21.42 -9.83
N LYS A 180 -3.49 21.37 -10.05
CA LYS A 180 -4.37 22.52 -9.89
C LYS A 180 -4.40 23.03 -8.45
N LEU A 181 -4.58 22.15 -7.47
CA LEU A 181 -4.59 22.50 -6.05
C LEU A 181 -3.30 23.20 -5.61
N ILE A 182 -2.15 22.73 -6.10
CA ILE A 182 -0.85 23.34 -5.78
C ILE A 182 -0.74 24.77 -6.36
N GLN A 183 -1.33 25.03 -7.52
CA GLN A 183 -1.31 26.34 -8.17
C GLN A 183 -2.29 27.33 -7.51
N GLU A 184 -3.40 26.86 -6.95
CA GLU A 184 -4.46 27.69 -6.35
C GLU A 184 -4.15 28.19 -4.94
N THR A 185 -2.91 28.10 -4.46
CA THR A 185 -2.43 28.60 -3.16
C THR A 185 -3.08 27.98 -1.90
N GLU A 186 -4.06 27.12 -2.04
CA GLU A 186 -4.73 26.46 -0.91
C GLU A 186 -3.78 25.58 -0.08
N PHE A 187 -2.65 25.15 -0.68
CA PHE A 187 -1.61 24.30 -0.07
C PHE A 187 -0.30 25.03 0.21
N SER A 188 -0.34 26.34 0.44
CA SER A 188 0.88 27.14 0.74
C SER A 188 1.65 26.65 1.97
N HIS A 189 1.00 25.88 2.86
CA HIS A 189 1.59 25.32 4.08
C HIS A 189 2.30 23.96 3.88
N LEU A 190 2.09 23.29 2.73
CA LEU A 190 2.75 22.03 2.40
C LEU A 190 3.46 22.15 1.05
N PRO A 191 4.77 22.44 1.02
CA PRO A 191 5.50 22.43 -0.23
C PRO A 191 5.56 21.00 -0.80
N ILE A 192 5.04 20.81 -2.02
CA ILE A 192 5.05 19.51 -2.69
C ILE A 192 6.10 19.53 -3.79
N PHE A 193 7.07 18.62 -3.67
CA PHE A 193 8.13 18.41 -4.65
C PHE A 193 7.86 17.12 -5.43
N ALA A 194 8.16 17.14 -6.72
CA ALA A 194 7.98 15.98 -7.57
C ALA A 194 9.32 15.42 -8.05
N LEU A 195 9.47 14.11 -7.99
CA LEU A 195 10.61 13.43 -8.58
C LEU A 195 10.50 13.46 -10.10
N SER A 196 11.54 13.98 -10.76
CA SER A 196 11.58 14.16 -12.21
C SER A 196 13.04 14.04 -12.67
N PRO A 197 13.30 13.57 -13.91
CA PRO A 197 14.64 13.62 -14.49
C PRO A 197 15.21 15.04 -14.61
N ARG A 198 14.33 16.05 -14.65
CA ARG A 198 14.68 17.47 -14.72
C ARG A 198 14.28 18.14 -13.40
N GLY A 199 15.23 18.72 -12.68
CA GLY A 199 14.97 19.38 -11.40
C GLY A 199 16.25 19.70 -10.65
N GLU A 200 16.10 20.25 -9.45
CA GLU A 200 17.22 20.45 -8.55
C GLU A 200 17.78 19.12 -8.08
N ASN A 201 19.10 19.05 -7.92
CA ASN A 201 19.76 17.83 -7.45
C ASN A 201 19.31 17.47 -6.04
N LEU A 202 18.63 16.34 -5.90
CA LEU A 202 18.10 15.80 -4.65
C LEU A 202 19.15 15.76 -3.51
N PHE A 203 20.38 15.36 -3.82
CA PHE A 203 21.45 15.20 -2.82
C PHE A 203 22.04 16.52 -2.32
N LYS A 204 21.71 17.65 -2.96
CA LYS A 204 22.12 18.99 -2.59
C LYS A 204 20.97 19.84 -2.05
N PHE A 205 19.75 19.34 -2.16
CA PHE A 205 18.55 20.04 -1.77
C PHE A 205 18.43 20.14 -0.25
N LYS A 206 18.04 21.32 0.26
CA LYS A 206 17.74 21.54 1.68
C LYS A 206 16.27 21.29 1.92
N PHE A 207 15.97 20.14 2.48
CA PHE A 207 14.58 19.74 2.73
C PHE A 207 13.96 20.55 3.88
N PRO A 208 12.73 21.06 3.71
CA PRO A 208 11.95 21.58 4.83
C PRO A 208 11.54 20.41 5.75
N THR A 209 11.19 20.72 6.99
CA THR A 209 10.78 19.72 8.01
C THR A 209 9.41 19.10 7.72
N THR A 210 8.64 19.74 6.86
CA THR A 210 7.32 19.25 6.41
C THR A 210 7.23 19.42 4.90
N LEU A 211 6.98 18.36 4.17
CA LEU A 211 6.82 18.39 2.72
C LEU A 211 6.00 17.25 2.17
N GLY A 212 5.41 17.48 1.01
CA GLY A 212 4.89 16.46 0.13
C GLY A 212 5.95 16.02 -0.89
N LEU A 213 6.04 14.73 -1.16
CA LEU A 213 6.85 14.18 -2.24
C LEU A 213 5.96 13.43 -3.22
N LEU A 214 5.84 13.95 -4.43
CA LEU A 214 5.14 13.27 -5.50
C LEU A 214 6.10 12.31 -6.22
N ALA A 215 5.76 11.05 -6.22
CA ALA A 215 6.41 10.09 -7.10
C ALA A 215 6.09 10.42 -8.56
N GLY A 216 7.09 10.37 -9.42
CA GLY A 216 6.85 10.48 -10.86
C GLY A 216 5.90 9.36 -11.32
N PRO A 217 4.92 9.65 -12.21
CA PRO A 217 4.08 8.61 -12.78
C PRO A 217 4.93 7.64 -13.62
N GLU A 218 4.49 6.38 -13.67
CA GLU A 218 5.13 5.36 -14.49
C GLU A 218 4.86 5.67 -15.98
N GLY A 219 5.90 5.63 -16.80
CA GLY A 219 5.81 5.88 -18.26
C GLY A 219 6.24 7.29 -18.66
N PRO A 220 5.34 8.18 -19.14
CA PRO A 220 5.73 9.45 -19.78
C PRO A 220 6.33 10.49 -18.81
N GLY A 221 6.32 10.23 -17.51
CA GLY A 221 6.77 11.19 -16.52
C GLY A 221 5.74 12.29 -16.23
N LEU A 222 6.16 13.31 -15.49
CA LEU A 222 5.34 14.49 -15.23
C LEU A 222 5.33 15.40 -16.45
N ASP A 223 4.17 15.91 -16.80
CA ASP A 223 4.02 16.89 -17.85
C ASP A 223 4.60 18.28 -17.44
N ASP A 224 4.64 19.20 -18.40
CA ASP A 224 5.22 20.53 -18.18
C ASP A 224 4.33 21.46 -17.35
N THR A 225 3.11 21.03 -16.99
CA THR A 225 2.21 21.81 -16.11
C THR A 225 2.71 21.82 -14.66
N TRP A 226 3.55 20.85 -14.27
CA TRP A 226 4.14 20.84 -12.93
C TRP A 226 5.23 21.91 -12.82
N PRO A 227 5.19 22.78 -11.77
CA PRO A 227 6.14 23.88 -11.61
C PRO A 227 7.59 23.39 -11.61
N ALA A 228 8.45 24.02 -12.41
CA ALA A 228 9.87 23.65 -12.51
C ALA A 228 10.61 23.80 -11.17
N ALA A 229 10.24 24.81 -10.37
CA ALA A 229 10.83 25.07 -9.05
C ALA A 229 10.55 23.96 -8.03
N ASN A 230 9.52 23.13 -8.27
CA ASN A 230 9.12 22.06 -7.39
C ASN A 230 9.54 20.68 -7.93
N ARG A 231 10.59 20.61 -8.74
CA ARG A 231 11.11 19.34 -9.27
C ARG A 231 12.45 19.00 -8.64
N LEU A 232 12.57 17.75 -8.19
CA LEU A 232 13.81 17.19 -7.67
C LEU A 232 14.29 16.07 -8.57
N SER A 233 15.59 16.08 -8.89
CA SER A 233 16.20 15.06 -9.76
C SER A 233 17.21 14.21 -8.99
N ILE A 234 17.24 12.93 -9.32
CA ILE A 234 18.28 12.01 -8.88
C ILE A 234 19.31 11.96 -10.02
N PRO A 235 20.56 12.42 -9.78
CA PRO A 235 21.62 12.34 -10.79
C PRO A 235 21.88 10.87 -11.19
N MET A 236 21.90 10.62 -12.49
CA MET A 236 22.16 9.31 -13.04
C MET A 236 23.38 9.34 -13.97
N GLN A 237 24.00 8.20 -14.21
CA GLN A 237 25.08 8.05 -15.20
C GLN A 237 24.54 8.27 -16.61
N ALA A 238 25.41 8.78 -17.48
CA ALA A 238 25.05 8.98 -18.90
C ALA A 238 24.59 7.65 -19.53
N GLY A 239 23.50 7.70 -20.28
CA GLY A 239 22.89 6.52 -20.93
C GLY A 239 21.83 5.79 -20.09
N VAL A 240 21.61 6.18 -18.84
CA VAL A 240 20.49 5.69 -18.01
C VAL A 240 19.39 6.74 -18.03
N GLU A 241 18.22 6.38 -18.59
CA GLU A 241 17.12 7.34 -18.77
C GLU A 241 16.26 7.49 -17.51
N SER A 242 16.07 6.42 -16.74
CA SER A 242 15.21 6.44 -15.55
C SER A 242 15.57 5.33 -14.55
N LEU A 243 15.14 5.50 -13.31
CA LEU A 243 15.10 4.48 -12.27
C LEU A 243 13.70 3.87 -12.19
N ASN A 244 13.60 2.67 -11.59
CA ASN A 244 12.31 2.19 -11.13
C ASN A 244 11.68 3.23 -10.20
N ALA A 245 10.39 3.51 -10.38
CA ALA A 245 9.71 4.59 -9.66
C ALA A 245 9.72 4.39 -8.13
N ALA A 246 9.55 3.16 -7.64
CA ALA A 246 9.65 2.87 -6.21
C ALA A 246 11.08 3.07 -5.69
N ALA A 247 12.10 2.64 -6.44
CA ALA A 247 13.50 2.85 -6.06
C ALA A 247 13.84 4.35 -5.98
N ALA A 248 13.33 5.16 -6.89
CA ALA A 248 13.52 6.61 -6.86
C ALA A 248 12.92 7.24 -5.59
N VAL A 249 11.72 6.82 -5.19
CA VAL A 249 11.09 7.29 -3.95
C VAL A 249 11.85 6.83 -2.72
N ASP A 250 12.32 5.57 -2.67
CA ASP A 250 13.12 5.05 -1.56
C ASP A 250 14.44 5.83 -1.39
N MET A 251 15.13 6.13 -2.49
CA MET A 251 16.34 6.97 -2.46
C MET A 251 16.04 8.37 -1.94
N ALA A 252 14.94 8.98 -2.39
CA ALA A 252 14.54 10.31 -1.95
C ALA A 252 14.18 10.32 -0.46
N MET A 253 13.44 9.33 0.02
CA MET A 253 13.14 9.18 1.44
C MET A 253 14.40 9.01 2.28
N GLY A 254 15.33 8.15 1.87
CA GLY A 254 16.59 7.94 2.58
C GLY A 254 17.43 9.22 2.68
N CYS A 255 17.52 9.98 1.59
CA CYS A 255 18.21 11.27 1.56
C CYS A 255 17.56 12.30 2.52
N LEU A 256 16.24 12.39 2.48
CA LEU A 256 15.46 13.29 3.31
C LEU A 256 15.63 12.96 4.80
N PHE A 257 15.47 11.70 5.19
CA PHE A 257 15.65 11.25 6.57
C PHE A 257 17.07 11.52 7.08
N ALA A 258 18.09 11.24 6.27
CA ALA A 258 19.47 11.56 6.63
C ALA A 258 19.69 13.07 6.84
N SER A 259 18.92 13.93 6.16
CA SER A 259 19.01 15.38 6.34
C SER A 259 18.33 15.89 7.62
N TRP A 260 17.27 15.20 8.07
CA TRP A 260 16.52 15.56 9.29
C TRP A 260 17.16 15.07 10.59
N GLN A 261 18.10 14.14 10.51
CA GLN A 261 18.83 13.63 11.68
C GLN A 261 20.07 14.48 12.03
N LYS A 262 20.37 15.51 11.24
CA LYS A 262 21.47 16.45 11.48
C LYS A 262 20.98 17.66 12.28
#